data_accd5c9f14321ad69657f8298fa82df0
#
_entry.id   accd5c9f14321ad69657f8298fa82df0
#
_cell.length_a   1.000
_cell.length_b   1.000
_cell.length_c   1.000
_cell.angle_alpha   90.00
_cell.angle_beta   90.00
_cell.angle_gamma   90.00
#
_symmetry.space_group_name_H-M   'P 1'
#
loop_
_entity.id
_entity.type
_entity.pdbx_description
1 polymer ?
#
loop_
_entity_poly.entity_id
_entity_poly.type
_entity_poly.pdbx_seq_one_letter_code
_entity_poly.pdbx_strand_id
1 'polypeptide(L)'
;DVYLLNPLSLQKGNSIQVLIALVKTIKDINPDILYLGALQGLGKLVVLKRIGILKCKIVAWKYTYCKEYSNPIKNWFIKFFYWKGIDRIYMMFDNHTRHALSHNIVKDCQITTLSRGTEVEWYQKYLIPQKDNFLVMATGKDSRDYQTLSEACEQTQTNCHIITRRHESNIKAAEKFKNSQYIKFTFMEDLHINNEYEYIMQQQGQASILAIPCERRKYGVGYTNIIEALPYYIPILMTHNPDIHIDLEKECIGYLIEPYDVEAWKEKIIYLKQHPEVKIGR
;
A
#
# COMPACT_ATOMS: atom_id res chain seq x y z
N ASP A 1 12.54 -21.88 16.07
CA ASP A 1 13.30 -21.37 14.92
C ASP A 1 12.37 -20.76 13.90
N VAL A 2 12.84 -19.71 13.18
CA VAL A 2 12.10 -19.04 12.10
C VAL A 2 12.79 -19.35 10.77
N TYR A 3 12.03 -19.88 9.82
CA TYR A 3 12.51 -20.19 8.47
C TYR A 3 11.84 -19.25 7.47
N LEU A 4 12.63 -18.52 6.68
CA LEU A 4 12.13 -17.69 5.61
C LEU A 4 12.14 -18.47 4.29
N LEU A 5 10.95 -18.77 3.76
CA LEU A 5 10.78 -19.40 2.46
C LEU A 5 10.44 -18.34 1.41
N ASN A 6 11.29 -18.19 0.40
CA ASN A 6 10.99 -17.35 -0.75
C ASN A 6 10.43 -18.23 -1.89
N PRO A 7 9.10 -18.17 -2.17
CA PRO A 7 8.52 -18.96 -3.25
C PRO A 7 9.09 -18.63 -4.63
N LEU A 8 9.61 -17.40 -4.81
CA LEU A 8 10.22 -16.97 -6.08
C LEU A 8 11.56 -17.67 -6.36
N SER A 9 12.32 -18.03 -5.32
CA SER A 9 13.57 -18.80 -5.50
C SER A 9 13.33 -20.24 -5.96
N LEU A 10 12.08 -20.73 -5.81
CA LEU A 10 11.66 -22.07 -6.23
C LEU A 10 11.08 -22.10 -7.65
N GLN A 11 11.06 -20.98 -8.37
CA GLN A 11 10.39 -20.83 -9.68
C GLN A 11 11.15 -21.42 -10.88
N LYS A 12 11.98 -22.42 -10.69
CA LYS A 12 12.47 -23.24 -11.83
C LYS A 12 11.44 -24.35 -12.12
N GLY A 13 10.40 -24.03 -12.91
CA GLY A 13 9.38 -25.01 -13.28
C GLY A 13 7.97 -24.42 -13.45
N ASN A 14 7.02 -25.27 -13.84
CA ASN A 14 5.60 -24.89 -13.90
C ASN A 14 4.99 -24.77 -12.49
N SER A 15 3.80 -24.16 -12.39
CA SER A 15 3.15 -23.88 -11.10
C SER A 15 2.86 -25.11 -10.22
N ILE A 16 2.83 -26.32 -10.82
CA ILE A 16 2.63 -27.58 -10.11
C ILE A 16 3.96 -28.04 -9.49
N GLN A 17 5.05 -27.97 -10.24
CA GLN A 17 6.39 -28.34 -9.75
C GLN A 17 6.82 -27.45 -8.57
N VAL A 18 6.57 -26.15 -8.68
CA VAL A 18 6.81 -25.20 -7.59
C VAL A 18 5.98 -25.56 -6.35
N LEU A 19 4.70 -25.91 -6.53
CA LEU A 19 3.85 -26.32 -5.41
C LEU A 19 4.35 -27.61 -4.75
N ILE A 20 4.77 -28.61 -5.54
CA ILE A 20 5.31 -29.88 -5.02
C ILE A 20 6.58 -29.61 -4.21
N ALA A 21 7.52 -28.82 -4.76
CA ALA A 21 8.76 -28.45 -4.08
C ALA A 21 8.47 -27.73 -2.76
N LEU A 22 7.55 -26.76 -2.77
CA LEU A 22 7.16 -26.00 -1.59
C LEU A 22 6.53 -26.91 -0.52
N VAL A 23 5.64 -27.82 -0.90
CA VAL A 23 5.02 -28.78 0.03
C VAL A 23 6.05 -29.71 0.62
N LYS A 24 7.01 -30.19 -0.19
CA LYS A 24 8.12 -31.03 0.31
C LYS A 24 8.94 -30.27 1.34
N THR A 25 9.38 -29.03 1.04
CA THR A 25 10.14 -28.21 1.97
C THR A 25 9.37 -27.96 3.27
N ILE A 26 8.07 -27.65 3.20
CA ILE A 26 7.25 -27.45 4.40
C ILE A 26 7.17 -28.74 5.23
N LYS A 27 7.04 -29.90 4.60
CA LYS A 27 7.02 -31.19 5.31
C LYS A 27 8.36 -31.55 5.94
N ASP A 28 9.48 -31.25 5.25
CA ASP A 28 10.82 -31.50 5.76
C ASP A 28 11.14 -30.62 6.98
N ILE A 29 10.68 -29.35 6.98
CA ILE A 29 10.81 -28.42 8.12
C ILE A 29 9.84 -28.80 9.23
N ASN A 30 8.66 -29.31 8.89
CA ASN A 30 7.56 -29.65 9.81
C ASN A 30 7.21 -28.51 10.79
N PRO A 31 6.87 -27.30 10.32
CA PRO A 31 6.65 -26.16 11.18
C PRO A 31 5.30 -26.27 11.94
N ASP A 32 5.22 -25.72 13.14
CA ASP A 32 3.96 -25.58 13.89
C ASP A 32 3.03 -24.57 13.20
N ILE A 33 3.61 -23.47 12.66
CA ILE A 33 2.90 -22.37 12.03
C ILE A 33 3.51 -22.03 10.69
N LEU A 34 2.67 -21.93 9.67
CA LEU A 34 3.01 -21.38 8.37
C LEU A 34 2.39 -19.98 8.24
N TYR A 35 3.24 -18.95 8.24
CA TYR A 35 2.81 -17.57 8.05
C TYR A 35 2.83 -17.20 6.55
N LEU A 36 1.71 -16.74 6.04
CA LEU A 36 1.54 -16.28 4.67
C LEU A 36 1.39 -14.76 4.66
N GLY A 37 2.47 -14.04 4.38
CA GLY A 37 2.49 -12.57 4.31
C GLY A 37 1.62 -12.00 3.18
N ALA A 38 1.30 -12.81 2.16
CA ALA A 38 0.29 -12.54 1.16
C ALA A 38 -0.36 -13.86 0.73
N LEU A 39 -1.69 -13.87 0.58
CA LEU A 39 -2.41 -15.07 0.14
C LEU A 39 -2.38 -15.29 -1.38
N GLN A 40 -1.93 -14.30 -2.14
CA GLN A 40 -1.90 -14.38 -3.60
C GLN A 40 -0.96 -15.49 -4.08
N GLY A 41 -1.47 -16.42 -4.88
CA GLY A 41 -0.72 -17.58 -5.38
C GLY A 41 -0.54 -18.73 -4.37
N LEU A 42 -0.72 -18.51 -3.08
CA LEU A 42 -0.48 -19.50 -2.01
C LEU A 42 -1.74 -20.22 -1.53
N GLY A 43 -2.91 -19.88 -2.08
CA GLY A 43 -4.18 -20.47 -1.68
C GLY A 43 -4.26 -22.00 -1.79
N LYS A 44 -3.45 -22.61 -2.67
CA LYS A 44 -3.36 -24.07 -2.80
C LYS A 44 -2.85 -24.73 -1.52
N LEU A 45 -1.95 -24.08 -0.77
CA LEU A 45 -1.46 -24.59 0.52
C LEU A 45 -2.57 -24.68 1.58
N VAL A 46 -3.48 -23.72 1.58
CA VAL A 46 -4.64 -23.71 2.47
C VAL A 46 -5.57 -24.90 2.18
N VAL A 47 -5.81 -25.17 0.89
CA VAL A 47 -6.60 -26.34 0.46
C VAL A 47 -5.90 -27.64 0.88
N LEU A 48 -4.59 -27.75 0.66
CA LEU A 48 -3.78 -28.92 1.05
C LEU A 48 -3.82 -29.16 2.56
N LYS A 49 -3.80 -28.10 3.35
CA LYS A 49 -4.00 -28.22 4.79
C LYS A 49 -5.42 -28.71 5.10
N ARG A 50 -6.44 -28.15 4.46
CA ARG A 50 -7.84 -28.51 4.73
C ARG A 50 -8.15 -29.96 4.44
N ILE A 51 -7.47 -30.58 3.48
CA ILE A 51 -7.57 -32.02 3.17
C ILE A 51 -6.55 -32.88 3.93
N GLY A 52 -5.82 -32.33 4.89
CA GLY A 52 -4.94 -33.08 5.80
C GLY A 52 -3.52 -33.36 5.27
N ILE A 53 -3.14 -32.85 4.09
CA ILE A 53 -1.78 -33.03 3.55
C ILE A 53 -0.74 -32.23 4.33
N LEU A 54 -1.10 -31.01 4.77
CA LEU A 54 -0.29 -30.19 5.68
C LEU A 54 -0.95 -30.16 7.05
N LYS A 55 -0.14 -30.32 8.10
CA LYS A 55 -0.63 -30.39 9.50
C LYS A 55 -0.40 -29.10 10.29
N CYS A 56 0.42 -28.18 9.79
CA CYS A 56 0.73 -26.90 10.43
C CYS A 56 -0.49 -25.97 10.50
N LYS A 57 -0.50 -25.04 11.47
CA LYS A 57 -1.44 -23.94 11.49
C LYS A 57 -1.09 -22.94 10.39
N ILE A 58 -2.09 -22.34 9.74
CA ILE A 58 -1.89 -21.29 8.76
C ILE A 58 -2.37 -19.96 9.34
N VAL A 59 -1.45 -19.00 9.37
CA VAL A 59 -1.69 -17.61 9.72
C VAL A 59 -1.45 -16.77 8.46
N ALA A 60 -2.38 -15.89 8.12
CA ALA A 60 -2.29 -15.14 6.88
C ALA A 60 -2.60 -13.66 7.06
N TRP A 61 -1.92 -12.82 6.29
CA TRP A 61 -2.24 -11.40 6.14
C TRP A 61 -3.04 -11.17 4.87
N LYS A 62 -4.08 -10.34 4.95
CA LYS A 62 -4.95 -10.03 3.82
C LYS A 62 -5.17 -8.52 3.69
N TYR A 63 -4.84 -7.97 2.52
CA TYR A 63 -4.87 -6.54 2.23
C TYR A 63 -6.16 -6.05 1.58
N THR A 64 -6.98 -6.97 1.07
CA THR A 64 -8.21 -6.67 0.32
C THR A 64 -9.36 -7.49 0.84
N TYR A 65 -10.59 -7.16 0.43
CA TYR A 65 -11.77 -7.95 0.77
C TYR A 65 -11.60 -9.44 0.50
N CYS A 66 -12.20 -10.26 1.35
CA CYS A 66 -12.34 -11.69 1.09
C CYS A 66 -13.28 -11.87 -0.09
N LYS A 67 -12.76 -12.45 -1.19
CA LYS A 67 -13.49 -12.57 -2.44
C LYS A 67 -14.66 -13.56 -2.29
N GLU A 68 -15.82 -13.14 -2.72
CA GLU A 68 -17.00 -13.96 -2.92
C GLU A 68 -17.26 -14.18 -4.41
N TYR A 69 -18.02 -15.22 -4.71
CA TYR A 69 -18.37 -15.58 -6.07
C TYR A 69 -19.90 -15.63 -6.21
N SER A 70 -20.42 -15.14 -7.32
CA SER A 70 -21.86 -15.18 -7.63
C SER A 70 -22.39 -16.62 -7.80
N ASN A 71 -21.55 -17.55 -8.25
CA ASN A 71 -21.92 -18.96 -8.31
C ASN A 71 -21.95 -19.56 -6.89
N PRO A 72 -23.10 -20.03 -6.38
CA PRO A 72 -23.27 -20.49 -5.02
C PRO A 72 -22.43 -21.72 -4.67
N ILE A 73 -22.28 -22.67 -5.61
CA ILE A 73 -21.46 -23.88 -5.41
C ILE A 73 -19.99 -23.50 -5.27
N LYS A 74 -19.50 -22.65 -6.17
CA LYS A 74 -18.13 -22.15 -6.14
C LYS A 74 -17.87 -21.34 -4.86
N ASN A 75 -18.83 -20.51 -4.47
CA ASN A 75 -18.72 -19.68 -3.26
C ASN A 75 -18.67 -20.56 -2.01
N TRP A 76 -19.55 -21.59 -1.92
CA TRP A 76 -19.53 -22.57 -0.84
C TRP A 76 -18.18 -23.30 -0.76
N PHE A 77 -17.68 -23.80 -1.91
CA PHE A 77 -16.39 -24.49 -1.97
C PHE A 77 -15.23 -23.60 -1.47
N ILE A 78 -15.18 -22.34 -1.92
CA ILE A 78 -14.14 -21.39 -1.50
C ILE A 78 -14.28 -21.06 0.00
N LYS A 79 -15.50 -20.84 0.50
CA LYS A 79 -15.71 -20.63 1.94
C LYS A 79 -15.25 -21.83 2.77
N PHE A 80 -15.56 -23.03 2.35
CA PHE A 80 -15.28 -24.25 3.11
C PHE A 80 -13.80 -24.69 3.01
N PHE A 81 -13.25 -24.78 1.82
CA PHE A 81 -11.89 -25.33 1.62
C PHE A 81 -10.79 -24.26 1.73
N TYR A 82 -11.10 -23.01 1.42
CA TYR A 82 -10.12 -21.95 1.44
C TYR A 82 -10.23 -21.10 2.70
N TRP A 83 -11.28 -20.30 2.87
CA TRP A 83 -11.34 -19.37 4.00
C TRP A 83 -11.35 -20.08 5.36
N LYS A 84 -12.14 -21.14 5.52
CA LYS A 84 -12.17 -21.95 6.76
C LYS A 84 -10.94 -22.85 6.96
N GLY A 85 -10.06 -22.94 5.99
CA GLY A 85 -8.78 -23.64 6.09
C GLY A 85 -7.67 -22.82 6.76
N ILE A 86 -7.86 -21.50 6.89
CA ILE A 86 -6.91 -20.60 7.55
C ILE A 86 -7.26 -20.52 9.03
N ASP A 87 -6.28 -20.69 9.92
CA ASP A 87 -6.54 -20.66 11.37
C ASP A 87 -6.66 -19.25 11.92
N ARG A 88 -5.88 -18.30 11.35
CA ARG A 88 -5.93 -16.89 11.72
C ARG A 88 -5.71 -16.00 10.52
N ILE A 89 -6.57 -15.01 10.34
CA ILE A 89 -6.47 -14.00 9.27
C ILE A 89 -6.33 -12.63 9.93
N TYR A 90 -5.29 -11.92 9.57
CA TYR A 90 -5.13 -10.50 9.89
C TYR A 90 -5.57 -9.67 8.70
N MET A 91 -6.55 -8.80 8.93
CA MET A 91 -7.05 -7.84 7.94
C MET A 91 -6.44 -6.47 8.23
N MET A 92 -6.05 -5.76 7.18
CA MET A 92 -5.48 -4.41 7.34
C MET A 92 -6.54 -3.38 7.76
N PHE A 93 -7.80 -3.55 7.32
CA PHE A 93 -8.88 -2.59 7.52
C PHE A 93 -10.08 -3.21 8.23
N ASP A 94 -10.69 -2.46 9.14
CA ASP A 94 -11.84 -2.92 9.93
C ASP A 94 -13.09 -3.17 9.08
N ASN A 95 -13.33 -2.35 8.05
CA ASN A 95 -14.43 -2.58 7.10
C ASN A 95 -14.30 -3.92 6.39
N HIS A 96 -13.08 -4.37 6.07
CA HIS A 96 -12.84 -5.68 5.45
C HIS A 96 -13.13 -6.81 6.45
N THR A 97 -12.77 -6.64 7.73
CA THR A 97 -13.09 -7.58 8.80
C THR A 97 -14.61 -7.69 8.97
N ARG A 98 -15.30 -6.55 9.11
CA ARG A 98 -16.77 -6.52 9.25
C ARG A 98 -17.47 -7.14 8.04
N HIS A 99 -16.99 -6.87 6.83
CA HIS A 99 -17.52 -7.50 5.62
C HIS A 99 -17.37 -9.02 5.65
N ALA A 100 -16.19 -9.53 6.00
CA ALA A 100 -15.96 -10.98 6.05
C ALA A 100 -16.84 -11.69 7.08
N LEU A 101 -17.11 -11.04 8.22
CA LEU A 101 -18.00 -11.55 9.28
C LEU A 101 -19.47 -11.47 8.86
N SER A 102 -19.95 -10.34 8.37
CA SER A 102 -21.35 -10.14 7.97
C SER A 102 -21.80 -11.07 6.84
N HIS A 103 -20.86 -11.46 5.95
CA HIS A 103 -21.11 -12.42 4.87
C HIS A 103 -20.78 -13.88 5.25
N ASN A 104 -20.49 -14.17 6.53
CA ASN A 104 -20.16 -15.51 7.02
C ASN A 104 -19.04 -16.19 6.21
N ILE A 105 -18.05 -15.42 5.75
CA ILE A 105 -16.90 -15.96 5.01
C ILE A 105 -15.97 -16.71 5.94
N VAL A 106 -15.74 -16.16 7.13
CA VAL A 106 -14.90 -16.70 8.19
C VAL A 106 -15.63 -16.64 9.53
N LYS A 107 -15.10 -17.31 10.54
CA LYS A 107 -15.60 -17.22 11.92
C LYS A 107 -14.91 -16.04 12.63
N ASP A 108 -15.59 -15.46 13.62
CA ASP A 108 -15.05 -14.37 14.44
C ASP A 108 -13.70 -14.76 15.08
N CYS A 109 -13.59 -15.96 15.63
CA CYS A 109 -12.33 -16.44 16.21
C CYS A 109 -11.16 -16.61 15.21
N GLN A 110 -11.41 -16.54 13.90
CA GLN A 110 -10.40 -16.70 12.85
C GLN A 110 -9.84 -15.37 12.35
N ILE A 111 -10.52 -14.24 12.61
CA ILE A 111 -10.19 -12.96 11.98
C ILE A 111 -9.94 -11.88 13.03
N THR A 112 -9.02 -10.99 12.71
CA THR A 112 -8.70 -9.83 13.55
C THR A 112 -8.24 -8.70 12.64
N THR A 113 -8.66 -7.47 12.94
CA THR A 113 -8.08 -6.29 12.31
C THR A 113 -6.73 -6.01 12.97
N LEU A 114 -5.70 -5.86 12.15
CA LEU A 114 -4.38 -5.45 12.59
C LEU A 114 -3.84 -4.45 11.57
N SER A 115 -3.92 -3.18 11.92
CA SER A 115 -3.37 -2.10 11.10
C SER A 115 -1.85 -2.20 11.03
N ARG A 116 -1.30 -1.82 9.89
CA ARG A 116 0.15 -1.73 9.71
C ARG A 116 0.67 -0.52 10.48
N GLY A 117 1.70 -0.72 11.26
CA GLY A 117 2.45 0.35 11.91
C GLY A 117 3.64 0.84 11.06
N THR A 118 4.36 1.81 11.59
CA THR A 118 5.59 2.35 10.99
C THR A 118 6.72 2.34 12.02
N GLU A 119 7.94 2.24 11.53
CA GLU A 119 9.16 2.23 12.33
C GLU A 119 9.76 3.64 12.35
N VAL A 120 9.25 4.47 13.26
CA VAL A 120 9.51 5.92 13.31
C VAL A 120 11.00 6.25 13.25
N GLU A 121 11.81 5.63 14.10
CA GLU A 121 13.26 5.89 14.19
C GLU A 121 13.97 5.58 12.87
N TRP A 122 13.55 4.54 12.18
CA TRP A 122 14.15 4.14 10.90
C TRP A 122 13.91 5.19 9.81
N TYR A 123 12.72 5.77 9.75
CA TYR A 123 12.39 6.80 8.76
C TYR A 123 12.99 8.16 9.11
N GLN A 124 13.01 8.52 10.41
CA GLN A 124 13.51 9.82 10.86
C GLN A 124 14.98 10.07 10.51
N LYS A 125 15.79 9.02 10.33
CA LYS A 125 17.19 9.18 9.88
C LYS A 125 17.31 9.82 8.49
N TYR A 126 16.25 9.82 7.69
CA TYR A 126 16.19 10.45 6.37
C TYR A 126 15.57 11.84 6.39
N LEU A 127 15.07 12.30 7.53
CA LEU A 127 14.53 13.64 7.66
C LEU A 127 15.64 14.66 7.50
N ILE A 128 15.56 15.47 6.46
CA ILE A 128 16.49 16.56 6.20
C ILE A 128 15.85 17.86 6.70
N PRO A 129 16.55 18.66 7.50
CA PRO A 129 16.07 19.97 7.89
C PRO A 129 15.66 20.76 6.64
N GLN A 130 14.48 21.33 6.65
CA GLN A 130 13.87 22.00 5.52
C GLN A 130 14.83 23.04 4.92
N LYS A 131 15.13 22.90 3.64
CA LYS A 131 15.75 23.95 2.83
C LYS A 131 14.67 24.98 2.50
N ASP A 132 15.07 26.20 2.17
CA ASP A 132 14.19 27.36 1.90
C ASP A 132 13.18 27.16 0.76
N ASN A 133 13.18 26.02 0.09
CA ASN A 133 12.29 25.70 -1.02
C ASN A 133 11.15 24.80 -0.58
N PHE A 134 9.93 25.31 -0.72
CA PHE A 134 8.71 24.54 -0.51
C PHE A 134 8.56 23.49 -1.60
N LEU A 135 8.46 22.21 -1.21
CA LEU A 135 8.44 21.06 -2.10
C LEU A 135 7.25 20.16 -1.81
N VAL A 136 6.41 19.95 -2.80
CA VAL A 136 5.40 18.89 -2.81
C VAL A 136 6.04 17.62 -3.36
N MET A 137 5.93 16.51 -2.64
CA MET A 137 6.45 15.23 -3.07
C MET A 137 5.37 14.17 -3.17
N ALA A 138 5.39 13.40 -4.25
CA ALA A 138 4.47 12.27 -4.43
C ALA A 138 5.22 11.02 -4.87
N THR A 139 4.79 9.87 -4.34
CA THR A 139 5.36 8.56 -4.70
C THR A 139 4.27 7.53 -4.93
N GLY A 140 4.56 6.51 -5.74
CA GLY A 140 3.65 5.38 -5.96
C GLY A 140 3.80 4.77 -7.34
N LYS A 141 3.44 3.50 -7.47
CA LYS A 141 3.66 2.72 -8.69
C LYS A 141 2.53 2.89 -9.71
N ASP A 142 1.30 2.67 -9.24
CA ASP A 142 0.09 2.61 -10.06
C ASP A 142 -1.09 3.25 -9.35
N SER A 143 -2.20 3.38 -10.05
CA SER A 143 -3.45 3.93 -9.50
C SER A 143 -3.26 5.32 -8.90
N ARG A 144 -2.45 6.15 -9.55
CA ARG A 144 -2.16 7.54 -9.15
C ARG A 144 -2.67 8.52 -10.17
N ASP A 145 -3.27 9.58 -9.69
CA ASP A 145 -3.71 10.74 -10.49
C ASP A 145 -2.66 11.84 -10.43
N TYR A 146 -1.51 11.57 -11.01
CA TYR A 146 -0.43 12.55 -11.07
C TYR A 146 -0.76 13.74 -11.97
N GLN A 147 -1.69 13.59 -12.91
CA GLN A 147 -2.09 14.69 -13.77
C GLN A 147 -2.75 15.81 -12.96
N THR A 148 -3.76 15.50 -12.13
CA THR A 148 -4.44 16.47 -11.28
C THR A 148 -3.48 17.17 -10.33
N LEU A 149 -2.59 16.41 -9.67
CA LEU A 149 -1.58 16.99 -8.79
C LEU A 149 -0.64 17.92 -9.54
N SER A 150 -0.14 17.50 -10.71
CA SER A 150 0.78 18.32 -11.53
C SER A 150 0.11 19.60 -12.00
N GLU A 151 -1.16 19.56 -12.42
CA GLU A 151 -1.94 20.74 -12.80
C GLU A 151 -2.07 21.73 -11.63
N ALA A 152 -2.37 21.25 -10.44
CA ALA A 152 -2.46 22.08 -9.26
C ALA A 152 -1.12 22.75 -8.90
N CYS A 153 -0.03 21.98 -8.93
CA CYS A 153 1.32 22.51 -8.66
C CYS A 153 1.79 23.50 -9.71
N GLU A 154 1.51 23.24 -11.01
CA GLU A 154 1.85 24.16 -12.10
C GLU A 154 1.12 25.50 -11.93
N GLN A 155 -0.19 25.48 -11.70
CA GLN A 155 -1.01 26.68 -11.52
C GLN A 155 -0.64 27.48 -10.27
N THR A 156 -0.16 26.83 -9.21
CA THR A 156 0.30 27.48 -7.97
C THR A 156 1.79 27.82 -7.98
N GLN A 157 2.49 27.58 -9.09
CA GLN A 157 3.92 27.78 -9.20
C GLN A 157 4.70 27.13 -8.04
N THR A 158 4.34 25.88 -7.74
CA THR A 158 4.89 25.14 -6.60
C THR A 158 5.71 23.96 -7.09
N ASN A 159 6.94 23.83 -6.60
CA ASN A 159 7.82 22.72 -6.96
C ASN A 159 7.19 21.39 -6.54
N CYS A 160 7.13 20.46 -7.47
CA CYS A 160 6.59 19.12 -7.26
C CYS A 160 7.56 18.07 -7.81
N HIS A 161 7.94 17.11 -6.99
CA HIS A 161 8.75 15.97 -7.40
C HIS A 161 7.94 14.68 -7.28
N ILE A 162 7.73 14.01 -8.40
CA ILE A 162 6.98 12.76 -8.51
C ILE A 162 7.94 11.62 -8.81
N ILE A 163 8.01 10.63 -7.92
CA ILE A 163 8.82 9.42 -8.10
C ILE A 163 7.88 8.25 -8.35
N THR A 164 7.98 7.61 -9.50
CA THR A 164 7.01 6.61 -9.93
C THR A 164 7.62 5.53 -10.82
N ARG A 165 6.78 4.61 -11.31
CA ARG A 165 7.09 3.57 -12.30
C ARG A 165 6.51 3.93 -13.67
N ARG A 166 7.08 3.34 -14.73
CA ARG A 166 6.64 3.52 -16.11
C ARG A 166 5.31 2.79 -16.39
N HIS A 167 4.22 3.35 -15.89
CA HIS A 167 2.86 2.99 -16.30
C HIS A 167 2.35 3.99 -17.35
N GLU A 168 1.44 3.57 -18.22
CA GLU A 168 0.94 4.40 -19.32
C GLU A 168 0.40 5.75 -18.83
N SER A 169 -0.41 5.76 -17.76
CA SER A 169 -0.95 6.99 -17.15
C SER A 169 0.15 7.92 -16.64
N ASN A 170 1.17 7.35 -16.00
CA ASN A 170 2.28 8.12 -15.43
C ASN A 170 3.17 8.73 -16.54
N ILE A 171 3.40 7.96 -17.62
CA ILE A 171 4.15 8.45 -18.80
C ILE A 171 3.38 9.59 -19.47
N LYS A 172 2.06 9.47 -19.65
CA LYS A 172 1.23 10.55 -20.22
C LYS A 172 1.26 11.81 -19.37
N ALA A 173 1.19 11.69 -18.06
CA ALA A 173 1.32 12.84 -17.17
C ALA A 173 2.71 13.49 -17.28
N ALA A 174 3.78 12.69 -17.25
CA ALA A 174 5.15 13.21 -17.42
C ALA A 174 5.36 13.92 -18.75
N GLU A 175 4.87 13.38 -19.86
CA GLU A 175 4.95 14.02 -21.17
C GLU A 175 4.19 15.35 -21.24
N LYS A 176 3.01 15.44 -20.61
CA LYS A 176 2.23 16.67 -20.53
C LYS A 176 3.00 17.81 -19.84
N PHE A 177 3.76 17.49 -18.80
CA PHE A 177 4.49 18.47 -17.99
C PHE A 177 6.00 18.49 -18.21
N LYS A 178 6.51 17.88 -19.28
CA LYS A 178 7.95 17.77 -19.55
C LYS A 178 8.71 19.11 -19.68
N ASN A 179 7.99 20.18 -20.04
CA ASN A 179 8.55 21.53 -20.17
C ASN A 179 8.26 22.42 -18.96
N SER A 180 7.63 21.88 -17.93
CA SER A 180 7.35 22.63 -16.71
C SER A 180 8.64 22.89 -15.94
N GLN A 181 8.78 24.09 -15.40
CA GLN A 181 9.86 24.43 -14.47
C GLN A 181 9.55 24.01 -13.02
N TYR A 182 8.29 23.64 -12.74
CA TYR A 182 7.83 23.28 -11.40
C TYR A 182 7.67 21.77 -11.20
N ILE A 183 7.44 21.02 -12.27
CA ILE A 183 7.09 19.60 -12.18
C ILE A 183 8.25 18.72 -12.61
N LYS A 184 8.73 17.88 -11.71
CA LYS A 184 9.78 16.90 -12.00
C LYS A 184 9.22 15.49 -11.83
N PHE A 185 9.35 14.67 -12.89
CA PHE A 185 9.12 13.23 -12.83
C PHE A 185 10.45 12.48 -12.77
N THR A 186 10.52 11.49 -11.88
CA THR A 186 11.62 10.52 -11.83
C THR A 186 11.04 9.12 -11.93
N PHE A 187 11.40 8.40 -12.99
CA PHE A 187 11.02 7.01 -13.13
C PHE A 187 12.09 6.12 -12.50
N MET A 188 11.65 5.19 -11.65
CA MET A 188 12.57 4.31 -10.92
C MET A 188 13.41 3.43 -11.84
N GLU A 189 12.87 3.09 -13.00
CA GLU A 189 13.55 2.31 -14.04
C GLU A 189 14.77 3.05 -14.65
N ASP A 190 14.82 4.38 -14.54
CA ASP A 190 15.91 5.19 -15.08
C ASP A 190 17.06 5.37 -14.07
N LEU A 191 16.81 4.93 -12.81
CA LEU A 191 17.78 5.03 -11.73
C LEU A 191 18.55 3.71 -11.58
N HIS A 192 19.85 3.74 -11.77
CA HIS A 192 20.73 2.59 -11.53
C HIS A 192 21.17 2.56 -10.07
N ILE A 193 20.21 2.31 -9.14
CA ILE A 193 20.43 2.31 -7.69
C ILE A 193 20.15 0.93 -7.09
N ASN A 194 20.93 0.55 -6.08
CA ASN A 194 20.78 -0.75 -5.43
C ASN A 194 19.60 -0.82 -4.46
N ASN A 195 19.23 0.30 -3.84
CA ASN A 195 18.16 0.38 -2.84
C ASN A 195 17.15 1.48 -3.22
N GLU A 196 16.19 1.11 -4.05
CA GLU A 196 15.13 2.03 -4.50
C GLU A 196 14.29 2.57 -3.32
N TYR A 197 14.02 1.74 -2.33
CA TYR A 197 13.21 2.12 -1.19
C TYR A 197 13.91 3.21 -0.36
N GLU A 198 15.18 3.02 -0.08
CA GLU A 198 15.98 4.00 0.64
C GLU A 198 16.06 5.34 -0.10
N TYR A 199 16.24 5.30 -1.43
CA TYR A 199 16.21 6.50 -2.25
C TYR A 199 14.89 7.26 -2.11
N ILE A 200 13.75 6.56 -2.20
CA ILE A 200 12.42 7.17 -2.03
C ILE A 200 12.31 7.83 -0.65
N MET A 201 12.74 7.16 0.41
CA MET A 201 12.68 7.69 1.78
C MET A 201 13.55 8.94 1.95
N GLN A 202 14.75 8.95 1.39
CA GLN A 202 15.63 10.13 1.39
C GLN A 202 15.00 11.32 0.66
N GLN A 203 14.31 11.06 -0.45
CA GLN A 203 13.60 12.11 -1.17
C GLN A 203 12.39 12.61 -0.40
N GLN A 204 11.59 11.72 0.21
CA GLN A 204 10.45 12.10 1.03
C GLN A 204 10.85 12.96 2.24
N GLY A 205 11.99 12.68 2.85
CA GLY A 205 12.52 13.48 3.96
C GLY A 205 12.81 14.95 3.63
N GLN A 206 12.85 15.32 2.35
CA GLN A 206 13.06 16.71 1.88
C GLN A 206 11.75 17.47 1.62
N ALA A 207 10.60 16.79 1.67
CA ALA A 207 9.32 17.37 1.29
C ALA A 207 8.78 18.35 2.34
N SER A 208 8.02 19.33 1.88
CA SER A 208 7.18 20.20 2.72
C SER A 208 5.75 19.66 2.80
N ILE A 209 5.30 18.95 1.76
CA ILE A 209 4.03 18.23 1.70
C ILE A 209 4.28 16.86 1.08
N LEU A 210 3.68 15.82 1.66
CA LEU A 210 3.60 14.50 1.04
C LEU A 210 2.22 14.33 0.41
N ALA A 211 2.18 14.32 -0.93
CA ALA A 211 0.98 14.18 -1.72
C ALA A 211 0.72 12.73 -2.11
N ILE A 212 -0.52 12.28 -1.92
CA ILE A 212 -0.98 10.93 -2.25
C ILE A 212 -2.17 11.04 -3.21
N PRO A 213 -1.94 11.45 -4.47
CA PRO A 213 -2.99 11.59 -5.47
C PRO A 213 -3.39 10.20 -5.97
N CYS A 214 -4.57 9.74 -5.60
CA CYS A 214 -5.06 8.41 -5.99
C CYS A 214 -6.19 8.50 -7.00
N GLU A 215 -6.20 7.57 -7.95
CA GLU A 215 -7.38 7.31 -8.75
C GLU A 215 -8.48 6.68 -7.88
N ARG A 216 -9.75 6.85 -8.28
CA ARG A 216 -10.88 6.21 -7.60
C ARG A 216 -10.80 4.68 -7.77
N ARG A 217 -10.56 3.95 -6.68
CA ARG A 217 -10.45 2.48 -6.65
C ARG A 217 -11.27 1.90 -5.50
N LYS A 218 -11.62 0.61 -5.60
CA LYS A 218 -12.36 -0.15 -4.57
C LYS A 218 -11.43 -0.91 -3.61
N TYR A 219 -10.31 -0.31 -3.23
CA TYR A 219 -9.38 -0.83 -2.21
C TYR A 219 -8.51 0.30 -1.67
N GLY A 220 -7.86 0.09 -0.55
CA GLY A 220 -7.11 1.11 0.20
C GLY A 220 -5.83 1.61 -0.49
N VAL A 221 -5.95 2.16 -1.71
CA VAL A 221 -4.82 2.78 -2.43
C VAL A 221 -4.32 3.98 -1.65
N GLY A 222 -3.01 4.05 -1.43
CA GLY A 222 -2.37 5.17 -0.72
C GLY A 222 -2.13 4.93 0.77
N TYR A 223 -2.75 3.91 1.39
CA TYR A 223 -2.57 3.62 2.82
C TYR A 223 -1.10 3.44 3.23
N THR A 224 -0.31 2.72 2.44
CA THR A 224 1.12 2.53 2.70
C THR A 224 1.87 3.86 2.71
N ASN A 225 1.52 4.78 1.79
CA ASN A 225 2.16 6.09 1.74
C ASN A 225 1.81 6.95 2.96
N ILE A 226 0.59 6.84 3.53
CA ILE A 226 0.26 7.51 4.80
C ILE A 226 1.22 7.05 5.89
N ILE A 227 1.36 5.73 6.07
CA ILE A 227 2.21 5.15 7.12
C ILE A 227 3.69 5.55 6.94
N GLU A 228 4.17 5.59 5.70
CA GLU A 228 5.53 6.02 5.37
C GLU A 228 5.73 7.53 5.55
N ALA A 229 4.67 8.34 5.45
CA ALA A 229 4.72 9.79 5.63
C ALA A 229 4.73 10.22 7.09
N LEU A 230 4.01 9.52 7.97
CA LEU A 230 3.85 9.89 9.38
C LEU A 230 5.17 10.18 10.12
N PRO A 231 6.24 9.39 9.96
CA PRO A 231 7.50 9.62 10.67
C PRO A 231 8.21 10.93 10.32
N TYR A 232 7.87 11.57 9.21
CA TYR A 232 8.48 12.83 8.80
C TYR A 232 7.81 14.05 9.41
N TYR A 233 6.65 13.89 10.06
CA TYR A 233 5.87 14.99 10.62
C TYR A 233 5.53 16.08 9.59
N ILE A 234 5.34 15.70 8.34
CA ILE A 234 5.04 16.57 7.21
C ILE A 234 3.55 16.42 6.86
N PRO A 235 2.82 17.52 6.56
CA PRO A 235 1.42 17.44 6.15
C PRO A 235 1.17 16.51 4.96
N ILE A 236 0.14 15.69 5.07
CA ILE A 236 -0.29 14.77 4.03
C ILE A 236 -1.47 15.38 3.28
N LEU A 237 -1.38 15.50 1.96
CA LEU A 237 -2.54 15.78 1.11
C LEU A 237 -2.90 14.50 0.35
N MET A 238 -4.11 14.00 0.53
CA MET A 238 -4.50 12.72 -0.06
C MET A 238 -5.85 12.80 -0.74
N THR A 239 -5.98 12.14 -1.88
CA THR A 239 -7.29 11.91 -2.49
C THR A 239 -8.15 11.05 -1.57
N HIS A 240 -9.38 11.50 -1.31
CA HIS A 240 -10.34 10.76 -0.49
C HIS A 240 -10.58 9.35 -1.04
N ASN A 241 -10.36 8.36 -0.21
CA ASN A 241 -10.60 6.94 -0.52
C ASN A 241 -11.51 6.34 0.55
N PRO A 242 -12.76 5.96 0.20
CA PRO A 242 -13.73 5.46 1.18
C PRO A 242 -13.33 4.11 1.81
N ASP A 243 -12.36 3.41 1.25
CA ASP A 243 -11.82 2.17 1.85
C ASP A 243 -10.73 2.45 2.91
N ILE A 244 -10.26 3.69 3.03
CA ILE A 244 -9.31 4.12 4.06
C ILE A 244 -10.07 4.95 5.08
N HIS A 245 -10.32 4.37 6.25
CA HIS A 245 -11.06 5.03 7.34
C HIS A 245 -10.13 5.81 8.27
N ILE A 246 -9.25 6.63 7.69
CA ILE A 246 -8.42 7.58 8.42
C ILE A 246 -8.91 8.98 8.03
N ASP A 247 -9.39 9.71 9.02
CA ASP A 247 -9.72 11.12 8.87
C ASP A 247 -8.46 11.94 9.14
N LEU A 248 -7.78 12.36 8.07
CA LEU A 248 -6.51 13.07 8.17
C LEU A 248 -6.63 14.40 8.93
N GLU A 249 -7.78 15.07 8.83
CA GLU A 249 -8.02 16.34 9.52
C GLU A 249 -8.26 16.13 11.01
N LYS A 250 -9.11 15.17 11.37
CA LYS A 250 -9.38 14.82 12.76
C LYS A 250 -8.14 14.32 13.50
N GLU A 251 -7.30 13.53 12.81
CA GLU A 251 -6.04 13.04 13.35
C GLU A 251 -4.91 14.09 13.30
N CYS A 252 -5.21 15.30 12.80
CA CYS A 252 -4.24 16.39 12.64
C CYS A 252 -3.00 15.99 11.82
N ILE A 253 -3.17 15.18 10.77
CA ILE A 253 -2.07 14.70 9.94
C ILE A 253 -2.13 15.17 8.48
N GLY A 254 -3.17 15.89 8.08
CA GLY A 254 -3.30 16.43 6.72
C GLY A 254 -4.73 16.70 6.29
N TYR A 255 -4.96 16.64 4.98
CA TYR A 255 -6.26 16.95 4.38
C TYR A 255 -6.65 15.90 3.34
N LEU A 256 -7.96 15.62 3.26
CA LEU A 256 -8.56 14.80 2.21
C LEU A 256 -9.11 15.70 1.09
N ILE A 257 -8.88 15.30 -0.15
CA ILE A 257 -9.26 16.03 -1.36
C ILE A 257 -10.10 15.09 -2.23
N GLU A 258 -11.20 15.59 -2.79
CA GLU A 258 -12.01 14.76 -3.69
C GLU A 258 -11.24 14.40 -4.97
N PRO A 259 -11.50 13.20 -5.54
CA PRO A 259 -10.82 12.76 -6.75
C PRO A 259 -10.99 13.73 -7.91
N TYR A 260 -9.89 14.03 -8.60
CA TYR A 260 -9.83 14.89 -9.80
C TYR A 260 -10.14 16.38 -9.56
N ASP A 261 -10.17 16.85 -8.31
CA ASP A 261 -10.43 18.23 -7.95
C ASP A 261 -9.14 19.06 -7.90
N VAL A 262 -8.74 19.63 -9.02
CA VAL A 262 -7.56 20.51 -9.15
C VAL A 262 -7.66 21.72 -8.23
N GLU A 263 -8.85 22.33 -8.11
CA GLU A 263 -9.03 23.56 -7.30
C GLU A 263 -8.84 23.28 -5.81
N ALA A 264 -9.36 22.17 -5.30
CA ALA A 264 -9.14 21.77 -3.91
C ALA A 264 -7.66 21.46 -3.63
N TRP A 265 -6.95 20.81 -4.57
CA TRP A 265 -5.51 20.62 -4.46
C TRP A 265 -4.76 21.96 -4.37
N LYS A 266 -5.09 22.92 -5.25
CA LYS A 266 -4.48 24.25 -5.26
C LYS A 266 -4.70 24.98 -3.93
N GLU A 267 -5.96 25.00 -3.46
CA GLU A 267 -6.33 25.66 -2.20
C GLU A 267 -5.47 25.14 -1.04
N LYS A 268 -5.37 23.81 -0.88
CA LYS A 268 -4.61 23.21 0.22
C LYS A 268 -3.11 23.40 0.08
N ILE A 269 -2.56 23.35 -1.14
CA ILE A 269 -1.14 23.64 -1.40
C ILE A 269 -0.82 25.10 -1.04
N ILE A 270 -1.64 26.07 -1.47
CA ILE A 270 -1.45 27.49 -1.13
C ILE A 270 -1.55 27.71 0.38
N TYR A 271 -2.57 27.13 1.02
CA TYR A 271 -2.74 27.21 2.46
C TYR A 271 -1.50 26.72 3.21
N LEU A 272 -1.01 25.53 2.93
CA LEU A 272 0.17 24.98 3.59
C LEU A 272 1.47 25.72 3.26
N LYS A 273 1.55 26.35 2.08
CA LYS A 273 2.68 27.20 1.71
C LYS A 273 2.71 28.50 2.52
N GLN A 274 1.53 29.04 2.85
CA GLN A 274 1.39 30.23 3.68
C GLN A 274 1.47 29.95 5.18
N HIS A 275 1.28 28.69 5.60
CA HIS A 275 1.26 28.23 6.98
C HIS A 275 2.32 27.13 7.26
N PRO A 276 3.63 27.46 7.15
CA PRO A 276 4.71 26.48 7.33
C PRO A 276 4.81 25.94 8.76
N GLU A 277 4.12 26.57 9.72
CA GLU A 277 3.99 26.12 11.11
C GLU A 277 3.08 24.90 11.27
N VAL A 278 2.24 24.60 10.28
CA VAL A 278 1.37 23.41 10.29
C VAL A 278 2.24 22.16 10.17
N LYS A 279 2.51 21.53 11.31
CA LYS A 279 3.21 20.25 11.42
C LYS A 279 2.29 19.20 11.98
N ILE A 280 2.46 17.97 11.54
CA ILE A 280 1.68 16.83 12.01
C ILE A 280 2.10 16.44 13.43
N GLY A 281 1.12 16.01 14.23
CA GLY A 281 1.39 15.22 15.46
C GLY A 281 2.03 15.98 16.60
N ARG A 282 1.63 17.23 16.82
CA ARG A 282 1.88 17.92 18.08
C ARG A 282 0.63 18.03 18.94
#